data_cd929c8ed8216e11d941fd4c3630c9fb
#
_entry.id   cd929c8ed8216e11d941fd4c3630c9fb
#
_cell.length_a   1.000
_cell.length_b   1.000
_cell.length_c   1.000
_cell.angle_alpha   90.00
_cell.angle_beta   90.00
_cell.angle_gamma   90.00
#
_symmetry.space_group_name_H-M   'P 1'
#
loop_
_entity.id
_entity.type
_entity.pdbx_description
1 polymer ?
#
loop_
_entity_poly.entity_id
_entity_poly.type
_entity_poly.pdbx_seq_one_letter_code
_entity_poly.pdbx_strand_id
1 'polypeptide(L)'
;MKQLVVEKNNPTPILWDTPIPNPGPGEILIKNHYSVVSSGTELATIEIANTSVTDKLQNSSNIDKGLDLLKKEGLGAVWNAVFPKNLLPLQLGYSSAGEVVKVGKNVSSYHVGDKVVSNGGHAEYVVVSENLCSRIDENTDIKEAAFTVLGSIALHGLRLSETTLGSKVVVIGLGVIGQLVSRL
;
A
#
# COMPACT_ATOMS: atom_id res chain seq x y z
N MET A 1 1.40 0.55 -20.04
CA MET A 1 0.47 0.08 -19.01
C MET A 1 -0.26 1.25 -18.38
N LYS A 2 -1.46 1.02 -17.88
CA LYS A 2 -2.21 2.02 -17.12
C LYS A 2 -1.95 1.86 -15.62
N GLN A 3 -1.80 3.00 -14.93
CA GLN A 3 -1.74 3.03 -13.47
C GLN A 3 -2.51 4.21 -12.92
N LEU A 4 -3.12 4.06 -11.74
CA LEU A 4 -3.86 5.11 -11.06
C LEU A 4 -2.92 5.91 -10.16
N VAL A 5 -2.89 7.21 -10.37
CA VAL A 5 -2.00 8.13 -9.62
C VAL A 5 -2.74 9.39 -9.22
N VAL A 6 -2.18 10.08 -8.22
CA VAL A 6 -2.58 11.44 -7.83
C VAL A 6 -1.40 12.37 -8.06
N GLU A 7 -1.63 13.44 -8.79
CA GLU A 7 -0.65 14.50 -8.99
C GLU A 7 -0.66 15.49 -7.81
N LYS A 8 0.47 16.12 -7.61
CA LYS A 8 0.57 17.17 -6.60
C LYS A 8 -0.34 18.34 -6.98
N ASN A 9 -1.10 18.81 -6.01
CA ASN A 9 -2.08 19.90 -6.16
C ASN A 9 -3.29 19.57 -7.06
N ASN A 10 -3.51 18.29 -7.38
CA ASN A 10 -4.70 17.83 -8.06
C ASN A 10 -5.32 16.67 -7.27
N PRO A 11 -6.46 16.87 -6.57
CA PRO A 11 -7.09 15.84 -5.75
C PRO A 11 -7.76 14.73 -6.56
N THR A 12 -7.87 14.89 -7.87
CA THR A 12 -8.54 13.91 -8.73
C THR A 12 -7.55 12.83 -9.17
N PRO A 13 -7.80 11.55 -8.83
CA PRO A 13 -7.01 10.46 -9.38
C PRO A 13 -7.11 10.41 -10.91
N ILE A 14 -5.99 10.18 -11.56
CA ILE A 14 -5.89 10.08 -13.01
C ILE A 14 -5.23 8.76 -13.44
N LEU A 15 -5.59 8.29 -14.63
CA LEU A 15 -4.94 7.15 -15.25
C LEU A 15 -3.76 7.63 -16.10
N TRP A 16 -2.57 7.19 -15.70
CA TRP A 16 -1.36 7.42 -16.48
C TRP A 16 -1.06 6.24 -17.39
N ASP A 17 -0.60 6.56 -18.60
CA ASP A 17 0.01 5.61 -19.51
C ASP A 17 1.54 5.65 -19.32
N THR A 18 2.12 4.55 -18.86
CA THR A 18 3.56 4.42 -18.62
C THR A 18 4.12 3.16 -19.26
N PRO A 19 5.43 3.08 -19.53
CA PRO A 19 6.05 1.83 -19.92
C PRO A 19 5.87 0.75 -18.85
N ILE A 20 5.84 -0.53 -19.26
CA ILE A 20 5.86 -1.64 -18.31
C ILE A 20 7.23 -1.67 -17.64
N PRO A 21 7.33 -1.66 -16.28
CA PRO A 21 8.60 -1.67 -15.58
C PRO A 21 9.30 -3.03 -15.71
N ASN A 22 10.61 -3.05 -15.49
CA ASN A 22 11.37 -4.28 -15.38
C ASN A 22 11.74 -4.56 -13.92
N PRO A 23 11.61 -5.81 -13.44
CA PRO A 23 12.01 -6.15 -12.08
C PRO A 23 13.54 -6.14 -11.93
N GLY A 24 14.01 -5.53 -10.84
CA GLY A 24 15.39 -5.57 -10.38
C GLY A 24 15.72 -6.88 -9.63
N PRO A 25 16.93 -6.99 -9.04
CA PRO A 25 17.29 -8.14 -8.21
C PRO A 25 16.36 -8.25 -6.98
N GLY A 26 15.88 -9.46 -6.69
CA GLY A 26 14.94 -9.72 -5.57
C GLY A 26 13.52 -9.21 -5.81
N GLU A 27 13.18 -8.80 -7.03
CA GLU A 27 11.86 -8.28 -7.38
C GLU A 27 11.17 -9.17 -8.43
N ILE A 28 9.86 -9.12 -8.44
CA ILE A 28 9.02 -9.79 -9.43
C ILE A 28 8.09 -8.78 -10.12
N LEU A 29 7.81 -9.01 -11.39
CA LEU A 29 6.79 -8.28 -12.16
C LEU A 29 5.51 -9.10 -12.16
N ILE A 30 4.44 -8.49 -11.67
CA ILE A 30 3.11 -9.08 -11.59
C ILE A 30 2.20 -8.35 -12.57
N LYS A 31 1.45 -9.11 -13.36
CA LYS A 31 0.29 -8.62 -14.11
C LYS A 31 -0.91 -8.70 -13.19
N ASN A 32 -1.41 -7.57 -12.72
CA ASN A 32 -2.56 -7.52 -11.84
C ASN A 32 -3.85 -7.93 -12.56
N HIS A 33 -4.66 -8.73 -11.87
CA HIS A 33 -6.02 -9.06 -12.27
C HIS A 33 -7.03 -8.26 -11.46
N TYR A 34 -6.77 -8.09 -10.15
CA TYR A 34 -7.62 -7.35 -9.22
C TYR A 34 -6.76 -6.53 -8.25
N SER A 35 -7.31 -5.39 -7.85
CA SER A 35 -6.80 -4.60 -6.74
C SER A 35 -7.97 -4.05 -5.94
N VAL A 36 -7.76 -3.87 -4.63
CA VAL A 36 -8.81 -3.44 -3.70
C VAL A 36 -8.64 -1.99 -3.33
N VAL A 37 -9.69 -1.20 -3.52
CA VAL A 37 -9.74 0.20 -3.09
C VAL A 37 -10.05 0.27 -1.60
N SER A 38 -9.16 0.91 -0.83
CA SER A 38 -9.36 1.25 0.57
C SER A 38 -9.63 2.75 0.71
N SER A 39 -10.91 3.13 0.65
CA SER A 39 -11.31 4.54 0.59
C SER A 39 -10.70 5.41 1.68
N GLY A 40 -10.60 4.91 2.92
CA GLY A 40 -10.03 5.68 4.03
C GLY A 40 -8.55 6.01 3.82
N THR A 41 -7.73 5.02 3.47
CA THR A 41 -6.28 5.20 3.25
C THR A 41 -6.00 6.01 1.99
N GLU A 42 -6.74 5.75 0.93
CA GLU A 42 -6.52 6.43 -0.35
C GLU A 42 -6.96 7.89 -0.30
N LEU A 43 -8.10 8.21 0.34
CA LEU A 43 -8.49 9.59 0.61
C LEU A 43 -7.44 10.33 1.44
N ALA A 44 -6.91 9.71 2.51
CA ALA A 44 -5.83 10.30 3.28
C ALA A 44 -4.56 10.53 2.44
N THR A 45 -4.24 9.63 1.53
CA THR A 45 -3.10 9.79 0.59
C THR A 45 -3.34 10.96 -0.37
N ILE A 46 -4.56 11.10 -0.88
CA ILE A 46 -4.97 12.22 -1.74
C ILE A 46 -4.89 13.56 -0.98
N GLU A 47 -5.37 13.59 0.25
CA GLU A 47 -5.30 14.78 1.12
C GLU A 47 -3.85 15.19 1.39
N ILE A 48 -2.97 14.22 1.71
CA ILE A 48 -1.54 14.46 1.94
C ILE A 48 -0.87 15.04 0.68
N ALA A 49 -1.20 14.50 -0.51
CA ALA A 49 -0.67 14.99 -1.78
C ALA A 49 -1.05 16.45 -2.06
N ASN A 50 -2.22 16.87 -1.58
CA ASN A 50 -2.80 18.19 -1.83
C ASN A 50 -2.58 19.19 -0.68
N THR A 51 -2.11 18.74 0.49
CA THR A 51 -1.85 19.63 1.63
C THR A 51 -0.64 20.51 1.35
N SER A 52 -0.83 21.83 1.43
CA SER A 52 0.23 22.81 1.29
C SER A 52 1.32 22.65 2.37
N VAL A 53 2.56 22.99 2.05
CA VAL A 53 3.66 22.98 3.02
C VAL A 53 3.36 23.94 4.18
N THR A 54 2.69 25.06 3.90
CA THR A 54 2.26 26.03 4.91
C THR A 54 1.26 25.46 5.89
N ASP A 55 0.29 24.67 5.41
CA ASP A 55 -0.73 24.03 6.26
C ASP A 55 -0.13 22.90 7.11
N LYS A 56 0.89 22.21 6.59
CA LYS A 56 1.67 21.21 7.33
C LYS A 56 2.45 21.83 8.50
N LEU A 57 2.94 23.04 8.33
CA LEU A 57 3.69 23.76 9.37
C LEU A 57 2.79 24.42 10.43
N GLN A 58 1.54 24.74 10.10
CA GLN A 58 0.62 25.36 11.05
C GLN A 58 -0.03 24.37 12.04
N ASN A 59 0.05 23.07 11.76
CA ASN A 59 -0.50 22.06 12.64
C ASN A 59 0.49 21.76 13.79
N SER A 60 0.14 22.13 15.03
CA SER A 60 1.00 22.02 16.22
C SER A 60 1.57 20.60 16.42
N SER A 61 0.77 19.56 16.11
CA SER A 61 1.24 18.17 16.19
C SER A 61 2.37 17.84 15.21
N ASN A 62 2.49 18.58 14.11
CA ASN A 62 3.55 18.40 13.12
C ASN A 62 4.83 19.14 13.52
N ILE A 63 4.72 20.23 14.28
CA ILE A 63 5.86 20.97 14.84
C ILE A 63 6.60 20.10 15.85
N ASP A 64 5.86 19.43 16.76
CA ASP A 64 6.44 18.54 17.76
C ASP A 64 7.14 17.33 17.12
N LYS A 65 6.50 16.71 16.11
CA LYS A 65 7.13 15.64 15.33
C LYS A 65 8.36 16.11 14.56
N GLY A 66 8.32 17.31 14.00
CA GLY A 66 9.46 17.94 13.32
C GLY A 66 10.63 18.20 14.26
N LEU A 67 10.36 18.68 15.47
CA LEU A 67 11.36 18.89 16.52
C LEU A 67 11.97 17.58 17.02
N ASP A 68 11.16 16.52 17.16
CA ASP A 68 11.63 15.19 17.54
C ASP A 68 12.49 14.54 16.45
N LEU A 69 12.10 14.68 15.18
CA LEU A 69 12.91 14.25 14.03
C LEU A 69 14.25 15.02 13.98
N LEU A 70 14.20 16.32 14.20
CA LEU A 70 15.40 17.17 14.24
C LEU A 70 16.39 16.72 15.31
N LYS A 71 15.89 16.36 16.48
CA LYS A 71 16.71 15.87 17.61
C LYS A 71 17.29 14.48 17.36
N LYS A 72 16.54 13.59 16.68
CA LYS A 72 16.92 12.17 16.47
C LYS A 72 17.74 11.96 15.20
N GLU A 73 17.40 12.62 14.12
CA GLU A 73 17.91 12.33 12.77
C GLU A 73 18.55 13.51 12.05
N GLY A 74 18.50 14.70 12.66
CA GLY A 74 19.14 15.92 12.15
C GLY A 74 18.36 16.66 11.06
N LEU A 75 18.91 17.81 10.62
CA LEU A 75 18.28 18.74 9.65
C LEU A 75 17.92 18.10 8.31
N GLY A 76 18.71 17.13 7.85
CA GLY A 76 18.47 16.44 6.57
C GLY A 76 17.19 15.60 6.55
N ALA A 77 16.84 14.96 7.66
CA ALA A 77 15.63 14.18 7.78
C ALA A 77 14.39 15.07 7.82
N VAL A 78 14.46 16.18 8.56
CA VAL A 78 13.37 17.19 8.57
C VAL A 78 13.17 17.79 7.19
N TRP A 79 14.26 18.13 6.49
CA TRP A 79 14.21 18.64 5.12
C TRP A 79 13.53 17.65 4.18
N ASN A 80 13.91 16.37 4.22
CA ASN A 80 13.31 15.32 3.38
C ASN A 80 11.83 15.03 3.74
N ALA A 81 11.45 15.20 5.01
CA ALA A 81 10.05 15.03 5.44
C ALA A 81 9.17 16.21 5.00
N VAL A 82 9.70 17.43 5.03
CA VAL A 82 8.97 18.65 4.64
C VAL A 82 8.98 18.84 3.12
N PHE A 83 10.10 18.50 2.47
CA PHE A 83 10.32 18.62 1.03
C PHE A 83 10.67 17.24 0.45
N PRO A 84 9.72 16.33 0.34
CA PRO A 84 9.99 15.05 -0.30
C PRO A 84 10.51 15.31 -1.71
N LYS A 85 11.67 14.74 -2.01
CA LYS A 85 12.41 14.97 -3.27
C LYS A 85 11.63 14.52 -4.53
N ASN A 86 10.55 13.79 -4.36
CA ASN A 86 9.79 13.22 -5.46
C ASN A 86 8.65 14.15 -5.83
N LEU A 87 8.87 14.91 -6.91
CA LEU A 87 7.83 15.59 -7.69
C LEU A 87 6.97 14.60 -8.51
N LEU A 88 7.22 13.30 -8.34
CA LEU A 88 6.48 12.24 -9.02
C LEU A 88 5.10 12.11 -8.40
N PRO A 89 4.07 11.80 -9.20
CA PRO A 89 2.74 11.54 -8.69
C PRO A 89 2.73 10.34 -7.75
N LEU A 90 1.83 10.37 -6.76
CA LEU A 90 1.66 9.29 -5.82
C LEU A 90 0.82 8.17 -6.46
N GLN A 91 1.35 6.96 -6.45
CA GLN A 91 0.59 5.78 -6.84
C GLN A 91 -0.45 5.45 -5.76
N LEU A 92 -1.67 5.13 -6.17
CA LEU A 92 -2.75 4.67 -5.30
C LEU A 92 -2.79 3.14 -5.24
N GLY A 93 -3.37 2.64 -4.15
CA GLY A 93 -3.53 1.21 -3.89
C GLY A 93 -2.30 0.56 -3.26
N TYR A 94 -2.55 -0.54 -2.54
CA TYR A 94 -1.53 -1.33 -1.84
C TYR A 94 -2.00 -2.76 -1.54
N SER A 95 -3.02 -3.23 -2.24
CA SER A 95 -3.55 -4.60 -2.10
C SER A 95 -4.02 -5.09 -3.45
N SER A 96 -3.32 -6.05 -4.02
CA SER A 96 -3.59 -6.57 -5.36
C SER A 96 -3.33 -8.07 -5.44
N ALA A 97 -3.92 -8.70 -6.46
CA ALA A 97 -3.70 -10.08 -6.83
C ALA A 97 -3.54 -10.20 -8.34
N GLY A 98 -2.62 -11.04 -8.77
CA GLY A 98 -2.29 -11.21 -10.17
C GLY A 98 -1.41 -12.42 -10.43
N GLU A 99 -0.74 -12.41 -11.57
CA GLU A 99 0.13 -13.48 -12.05
C GLU A 99 1.54 -12.95 -12.28
N VAL A 100 2.54 -13.69 -11.84
CA VAL A 100 3.95 -13.38 -12.08
C VAL A 100 4.25 -13.54 -13.56
N VAL A 101 4.68 -12.47 -14.22
CA VAL A 101 5.02 -12.49 -15.65
C VAL A 101 6.52 -12.38 -15.91
N LYS A 102 7.30 -11.93 -14.91
CA LYS A 102 8.75 -11.87 -14.97
C LYS A 102 9.35 -11.91 -13.57
N VAL A 103 10.50 -12.55 -13.43
CA VAL A 103 11.28 -12.59 -12.19
C VAL A 103 12.62 -11.90 -12.38
N GLY A 104 13.06 -11.16 -11.40
CA GLY A 104 14.36 -10.51 -11.35
C GLY A 104 15.49 -11.48 -10.97
N LYS A 105 16.72 -11.00 -11.01
CA LYS A 105 17.85 -11.79 -10.53
C LYS A 105 17.71 -12.09 -9.04
N ASN A 106 18.24 -13.24 -8.62
CA ASN A 106 18.23 -13.70 -7.22
C ASN A 106 16.85 -14.02 -6.63
N VAL A 107 15.78 -14.03 -7.43
CA VAL A 107 14.47 -14.55 -7.03
C VAL A 107 14.48 -16.06 -7.23
N SER A 108 14.24 -16.80 -6.15
CA SER A 108 14.14 -18.27 -6.17
C SER A 108 12.79 -18.80 -5.72
N SER A 109 12.01 -17.93 -5.05
CA SER A 109 10.75 -18.32 -4.41
C SER A 109 9.56 -18.30 -5.37
N TYR A 110 9.68 -17.65 -6.53
CA TYR A 110 8.57 -17.47 -7.48
C TYR A 110 8.98 -17.80 -8.91
N HIS A 111 8.02 -18.26 -9.72
CA HIS A 111 8.15 -18.57 -11.13
C HIS A 111 7.11 -17.82 -11.96
N VAL A 112 7.39 -17.63 -13.25
CA VAL A 112 6.41 -17.09 -14.19
C VAL A 112 5.21 -18.04 -14.23
N GLY A 113 3.99 -17.47 -14.13
CA GLY A 113 2.72 -18.19 -14.03
C GLY A 113 2.20 -18.38 -12.62
N ASP A 114 3.01 -18.13 -11.56
CA ASP A 114 2.53 -18.19 -10.17
C ASP A 114 1.44 -17.13 -9.94
N LYS A 115 0.32 -17.54 -9.37
CA LYS A 115 -0.71 -16.62 -8.88
C LYS A 115 -0.32 -16.11 -7.50
N VAL A 116 -0.32 -14.80 -7.34
CA VAL A 116 0.19 -14.14 -6.13
C VAL A 116 -0.68 -12.97 -5.69
N VAL A 117 -0.68 -12.73 -4.38
CA VAL A 117 -1.10 -11.46 -3.78
C VAL A 117 0.13 -10.61 -3.48
N SER A 118 -0.04 -9.29 -3.52
CA SER A 118 1.05 -8.36 -3.24
C SER A 118 0.55 -7.03 -2.68
N ASN A 119 1.47 -6.22 -2.18
CA ASN A 119 1.21 -4.83 -1.82
C ASN A 119 1.27 -3.88 -3.03
N GLY A 120 1.16 -4.41 -4.24
CA GLY A 120 1.12 -3.61 -5.47
C GLY A 120 -0.07 -2.66 -5.53
N GLY A 121 0.13 -1.51 -6.17
CA GLY A 121 -0.90 -0.49 -6.34
C GLY A 121 -1.88 -0.78 -7.48
N HIS A 122 -2.74 0.20 -7.74
CA HIS A 122 -3.72 0.15 -8.83
C HIS A 122 -3.03 0.40 -10.18
N ALA A 123 -2.50 -0.65 -10.77
CA ALA A 123 -1.84 -0.64 -12.07
C ALA A 123 -2.02 -1.99 -12.77
N GLU A 124 -1.94 -2.01 -14.11
CA GLU A 124 -1.99 -3.25 -14.88
C GLU A 124 -0.79 -4.16 -14.59
N TYR A 125 0.37 -3.57 -14.29
CA TYR A 125 1.59 -4.27 -13.90
C TYR A 125 2.24 -3.57 -12.73
N VAL A 126 2.78 -4.35 -11.80
CA VAL A 126 3.51 -3.85 -10.64
C VAL A 126 4.80 -4.61 -10.44
N VAL A 127 5.85 -3.90 -10.07
CA VAL A 127 7.11 -4.50 -9.60
C VAL A 127 7.11 -4.43 -8.08
N VAL A 128 7.31 -5.57 -7.44
CA VAL A 128 7.34 -5.67 -5.98
C VAL A 128 8.47 -6.59 -5.54
N SER A 129 8.98 -6.37 -4.33
CA SER A 129 9.93 -7.31 -3.70
C SER A 129 9.27 -8.66 -3.48
N GLU A 130 10.00 -9.75 -3.71
CA GLU A 130 9.52 -11.11 -3.43
C GLU A 130 9.04 -11.31 -1.98
N ASN A 131 9.60 -10.56 -1.03
CA ASN A 131 9.21 -10.60 0.38
C ASN A 131 7.85 -9.94 0.69
N LEU A 132 7.29 -9.20 -0.27
CA LEU A 132 5.99 -8.52 -0.16
C LEU A 132 4.90 -9.21 -1.00
N CYS A 133 5.12 -10.47 -1.31
CA CYS A 133 4.22 -11.32 -2.06
C CYS A 133 3.94 -12.61 -1.31
N SER A 134 2.80 -13.21 -1.61
CA SER A 134 2.45 -14.58 -1.18
C SER A 134 1.73 -15.31 -2.30
N ARG A 135 1.99 -16.60 -2.46
CA ARG A 135 1.24 -17.44 -3.42
C ARG A 135 -0.21 -17.57 -2.99
N ILE A 136 -1.07 -17.64 -3.98
CA ILE A 136 -2.48 -17.92 -3.81
C ILE A 136 -2.66 -19.45 -3.91
N ASP A 137 -3.39 -20.03 -2.97
CA ASP A 137 -3.79 -21.44 -3.04
C ASP A 137 -4.66 -21.69 -4.30
N GLU A 138 -4.49 -22.85 -4.92
CA GLU A 138 -5.15 -23.21 -6.18
C GLU A 138 -6.68 -23.15 -6.10
N ASN A 139 -7.24 -23.38 -4.91
CA ASN A 139 -8.70 -23.37 -4.68
C ASN A 139 -9.25 -21.99 -4.30
N THR A 140 -8.37 -20.98 -4.16
CA THR A 140 -8.77 -19.61 -3.76
C THR A 140 -9.08 -18.77 -4.99
N ASP A 141 -10.24 -18.12 -5.00
CA ASP A 141 -10.57 -17.13 -6.02
C ASP A 141 -9.58 -15.94 -5.94
N ILE A 142 -8.92 -15.66 -7.05
CA ILE A 142 -7.95 -14.56 -7.14
C ILE A 142 -8.55 -13.19 -6.79
N LYS A 143 -9.85 -13.01 -7.02
CA LYS A 143 -10.59 -11.80 -6.64
C LYS A 143 -10.70 -11.67 -5.12
N GLU A 144 -10.99 -12.78 -4.43
CA GLU A 144 -11.03 -12.80 -2.96
C GLU A 144 -9.63 -12.64 -2.37
N ALA A 145 -8.64 -13.29 -2.98
CA ALA A 145 -7.24 -13.18 -2.59
C ALA A 145 -6.72 -11.74 -2.62
N ALA A 146 -7.25 -10.86 -3.47
CA ALA A 146 -6.86 -9.46 -3.53
C ALA A 146 -7.06 -8.72 -2.18
N PHE A 147 -7.90 -9.21 -1.27
CA PHE A 147 -8.10 -8.65 0.07
C PHE A 147 -7.03 -9.07 1.09
N THR A 148 -6.08 -9.92 0.74
CA THR A 148 -5.12 -10.51 1.70
C THR A 148 -4.32 -9.47 2.48
N VAL A 149 -3.85 -8.40 1.83
CA VAL A 149 -3.09 -7.34 2.53
C VAL A 149 -3.97 -6.64 3.56
N LEU A 150 -5.21 -6.29 3.20
CA LEU A 150 -6.17 -5.69 4.12
C LEU A 150 -6.58 -6.67 5.23
N GLY A 151 -6.73 -7.95 4.90
CA GLY A 151 -6.99 -9.03 5.85
C GLY A 151 -5.85 -9.21 6.86
N SER A 152 -4.61 -9.10 6.41
CA SER A 152 -3.45 -9.18 7.31
C SER A 152 -3.41 -8.01 8.30
N ILE A 153 -3.80 -6.81 7.87
CA ILE A 153 -3.93 -5.64 8.75
C ILE A 153 -5.05 -5.87 9.79
N ALA A 154 -6.20 -6.37 9.36
CA ALA A 154 -7.31 -6.69 10.25
C ALA A 154 -6.94 -7.75 11.30
N LEU A 155 -6.30 -8.83 10.85
CA LEU A 155 -5.81 -9.90 11.73
C LEU A 155 -4.74 -9.41 12.71
N HIS A 156 -3.84 -8.53 12.25
CA HIS A 156 -2.84 -7.93 13.12
C HIS A 156 -3.48 -7.10 14.23
N GLY A 157 -4.50 -6.29 13.91
CA GLY A 157 -5.27 -5.54 14.90
C GLY A 157 -5.92 -6.44 15.97
N LEU A 158 -6.53 -7.56 15.54
CA LEU A 158 -7.09 -8.55 16.48
C LEU A 158 -6.01 -9.17 17.37
N ARG A 159 -4.85 -9.51 16.84
CA ARG A 159 -3.74 -10.05 17.63
C ARG A 159 -3.22 -9.06 18.66
N LEU A 160 -3.10 -7.78 18.29
CA LEU A 160 -2.67 -6.73 19.22
C LEU A 160 -3.70 -6.45 20.31
N SER A 161 -4.98 -6.74 20.09
CA SER A 161 -6.01 -6.60 21.12
C SER A 161 -6.04 -7.74 22.15
N GLU A 162 -5.16 -8.75 21.98
CA GLU A 162 -5.04 -9.91 22.88
C GLU A 162 -6.37 -10.64 23.12
N THR A 163 -7.27 -10.60 22.14
CA THR A 163 -8.57 -11.29 22.21
C THR A 163 -8.39 -12.79 22.27
N THR A 164 -9.17 -13.44 23.15
CA THR A 164 -9.18 -14.89 23.34
C THR A 164 -10.58 -15.47 23.10
N LEU A 165 -10.69 -16.79 23.08
CA LEU A 165 -11.97 -17.46 22.95
C LEU A 165 -12.95 -16.99 24.04
N GLY A 166 -14.13 -16.55 23.64
CA GLY A 166 -15.16 -15.99 24.53
C GLY A 166 -15.05 -14.49 24.80
N SER A 167 -14.03 -13.81 24.29
CA SER A 167 -13.93 -12.35 24.39
C SER A 167 -15.09 -11.66 23.64
N LYS A 168 -15.59 -10.57 24.22
CA LYS A 168 -16.54 -9.68 23.55
C LYS A 168 -15.78 -8.54 22.90
N VAL A 169 -15.88 -8.44 21.59
CA VAL A 169 -15.18 -7.42 20.79
C VAL A 169 -16.19 -6.44 20.22
N VAL A 170 -15.90 -5.16 20.33
CA VAL A 170 -16.68 -4.07 19.69
C VAL A 170 -15.85 -3.49 18.57
N VAL A 171 -16.40 -3.51 17.35
CA VAL A 171 -15.77 -2.92 16.16
C VAL A 171 -16.42 -1.58 15.87
N ILE A 172 -15.64 -0.49 15.95
CA ILE A 172 -16.11 0.87 15.65
C ILE A 172 -15.68 1.22 14.23
N GLY A 173 -16.66 1.40 13.33
CA GLY A 173 -16.44 1.64 11.91
C GLY A 173 -16.47 0.34 11.09
N LEU A 174 -17.42 0.28 10.13
CA LEU A 174 -17.63 -0.88 9.25
C LEU A 174 -17.16 -0.59 7.80
N GLY A 175 -16.02 0.09 7.66
CA GLY A 175 -15.26 0.12 6.42
C GLY A 175 -14.66 -1.25 6.10
N VAL A 176 -13.86 -1.35 5.04
CA VAL A 176 -13.28 -2.64 4.60
C VAL A 176 -12.54 -3.38 5.72
N ILE A 177 -11.72 -2.68 6.51
CA ILE A 177 -10.99 -3.29 7.64
C ILE A 177 -11.94 -3.74 8.74
N GLY A 178 -12.91 -2.89 9.14
CA GLY A 178 -13.87 -3.27 10.20
C GLY A 178 -14.75 -4.47 9.80
N GLN A 179 -15.15 -4.57 8.54
CA GLN A 179 -15.86 -5.75 8.03
C GLN A 179 -14.98 -7.01 8.04
N LEU A 180 -13.70 -6.90 7.69
CA LEU A 180 -12.75 -8.01 7.78
C LEU A 180 -12.53 -8.45 9.23
N VAL A 181 -12.31 -7.50 10.15
CA VAL A 181 -12.20 -7.80 11.61
C VAL A 181 -13.43 -8.54 12.13
N SER A 182 -14.62 -8.13 11.69
CA SER A 182 -15.87 -8.76 12.14
C SER A 182 -16.08 -10.19 11.62
N ARG A 183 -15.30 -10.63 10.64
CA ARG A 183 -15.34 -11.98 10.05
C ARG A 183 -14.24 -12.91 10.54
N LEU A 184 -13.18 -12.36 11.10
CA LEU A 184 -12.06 -13.08 11.72
C LEU A 184 -12.36 -13.48 13.17
#